data_4a9764d14a94add35d6d22ebe1fa78dc
#
_entry.id   4a9764d14a94add35d6d22ebe1fa78dc
#
_cell.length_a   1.000
_cell.length_b   1.000
_cell.length_c   1.000
_cell.angle_alpha   90.00
_cell.angle_beta   90.00
_cell.angle_gamma   90.00
#
_symmetry.space_group_name_H-M   'P 1'
#
loop_
_entity.id
_entity.type
_entity.pdbx_description
1 polymer ?
#
loop_
_entity_poly.entity_id
_entity_poly.type
_entity_poly.pdbx_seq_one_letter_code
_entity_poly.pdbx_strand_id
1 'polypeptide(L)'
;MIITASHNPPSDNGYKVYWSHGGQIIPPVDEAIIQEVKKISRIEEIPYKELSEAKKTGLLQYIGEESDQYYIGLVAPMALGSKDANKKLGVIYSPFHGTGGRLVPKLLELRNFERLKTVSEQMVPNGDFPTLPSPNPEDSKAFGLAMEKANDDDDMILTNDPDADRLGVMVRGKNRDWQWLNGNLIGVLLLDQMLSSLQKTGGLPPNGVLVTTIVTSPLMSKVARFYGLELIQTLTGFKWIRDAALRAEQSGKQFIFGMEESHGYLCGNHTGDKDGVWAAMAFAELGASLKAEEKTPFDQLDLIYQRHGNHLDSLFTISHPGEEGKQKIFRMIEDLRQNPPSTFGGLRCLKRVDILNNIETDLLTRSEKPGPGLPSSNVLILEMGKGNRIIARPSGTEPKIKFYFNLNGDEMSVLEDKLKRIKQELQEFQQQSG
;
A
#
# COMPACT_ATOMS: atom_id res chain seq x y z
N MET A 1 9.90 14.19 13.33
CA MET A 1 9.23 14.75 12.15
C MET A 1 10.08 14.47 10.91
N ILE A 2 9.48 14.07 9.80
CA ILE A 2 10.15 13.83 8.52
C ILE A 2 9.54 14.80 7.50
N ILE A 3 10.38 15.48 6.72
CA ILE A 3 9.95 16.37 5.63
C ILE A 3 9.90 15.53 4.35
N THR A 4 8.72 15.32 3.80
CA THR A 4 8.51 14.56 2.57
C THR A 4 7.11 14.83 2.01
N ALA A 5 7.00 14.91 0.70
CA ALA A 5 5.73 14.84 -0.04
C ALA A 5 5.51 13.44 -0.66
N SER A 6 6.32 12.43 -0.28
CA SER A 6 6.29 11.06 -0.80
C SER A 6 6.35 11.07 -2.34
N HIS A 7 5.33 10.54 -2.98
CA HIS A 7 5.20 10.40 -4.45
C HIS A 7 4.40 11.53 -5.12
N ASN A 8 4.10 12.59 -4.40
CA ASN A 8 3.36 13.73 -4.95
C ASN A 8 4.21 14.52 -5.97
N PRO A 9 3.60 15.36 -6.81
CA PRO A 9 4.32 16.23 -7.74
C PRO A 9 5.37 17.11 -7.04
N PRO A 10 6.42 17.57 -7.75
CA PRO A 10 7.48 18.43 -7.21
C PRO A 10 6.98 19.73 -6.57
N SER A 11 5.82 20.23 -7.00
CA SER A 11 5.17 21.43 -6.42
C SER A 11 4.67 21.24 -5.00
N ASP A 12 4.51 20.00 -4.57
CA ASP A 12 3.91 19.69 -3.27
C ASP A 12 4.97 19.61 -2.17
N ASN A 13 4.59 20.09 -0.99
CA ASN A 13 5.36 19.91 0.23
C ASN A 13 4.55 19.14 1.25
N GLY A 14 5.26 18.50 2.19
CA GLY A 14 4.61 17.78 3.26
C GLY A 14 5.54 17.45 4.40
N TYR A 15 4.97 17.04 5.50
CA TYR A 15 5.71 16.49 6.64
C TYR A 15 4.88 15.41 7.33
N LYS A 16 5.59 14.44 7.89
CA LYS A 16 5.02 13.37 8.71
C LYS A 16 5.53 13.51 10.14
N VAL A 17 4.67 13.43 11.14
CA VAL A 17 5.03 13.51 12.56
C VAL A 17 4.91 12.13 13.18
N TYR A 18 5.96 11.70 13.88
CA TYR A 18 6.06 10.38 14.51
C TYR A 18 6.14 10.53 16.02
N TRP A 19 5.59 9.58 16.75
CA TRP A 19 5.64 9.51 18.20
C TRP A 19 6.75 8.60 18.71
N SER A 20 6.90 8.49 20.01
CA SER A 20 7.95 7.67 20.65
C SER A 20 7.89 6.18 20.32
N HIS A 21 6.76 5.67 19.88
CA HIS A 21 6.57 4.28 19.43
C HIS A 21 6.94 4.05 17.96
N GLY A 22 7.53 5.04 17.28
CA GLY A 22 7.96 4.94 15.88
C GLY A 22 6.86 5.05 14.82
N GLY A 23 5.58 5.08 15.20
CA GLY A 23 4.46 5.28 14.29
C GLY A 23 4.03 6.74 14.17
N GLN A 24 3.32 7.07 13.09
CA GLN A 24 2.75 8.40 12.90
C GLN A 24 1.68 8.67 13.97
N ILE A 25 1.56 9.96 14.34
CA ILE A 25 0.55 10.43 15.30
C ILE A 25 -0.87 10.27 14.77
N ILE A 26 -1.79 10.04 15.70
CA ILE A 26 -3.24 9.96 15.46
C ILE A 26 -3.97 10.92 16.42
N PRO A 27 -5.28 11.17 16.25
CA PRO A 27 -6.05 11.92 17.22
C PRO A 27 -5.93 11.36 18.66
N PRO A 28 -5.86 12.24 19.68
CA PRO A 28 -5.99 13.70 19.64
C PRO A 28 -4.67 14.46 19.41
N VAL A 29 -3.55 13.77 19.26
CA VAL A 29 -2.22 14.42 19.21
C VAL A 29 -1.99 15.21 17.94
N ASP A 30 -2.38 14.67 16.79
CA ASP A 30 -2.30 15.36 15.49
C ASP A 30 -3.18 16.63 15.48
N GLU A 31 -4.37 16.58 16.05
CA GLU A 31 -5.27 17.73 16.18
C GLU A 31 -4.65 18.82 17.07
N ALA A 32 -4.07 18.44 18.21
CA ALA A 32 -3.41 19.37 19.12
C ALA A 32 -2.25 20.12 18.43
N ILE A 33 -1.41 19.40 17.68
CA ILE A 33 -0.30 19.99 16.93
C ILE A 33 -0.82 20.96 15.86
N ILE A 34 -1.85 20.58 15.11
CA ILE A 34 -2.44 21.48 14.10
C ILE A 34 -3.02 22.74 14.74
N GLN A 35 -3.61 22.65 15.92
CA GLN A 35 -4.10 23.86 16.64
C GLN A 35 -2.94 24.80 17.03
N GLU A 36 -1.78 24.28 17.43
CA GLU A 36 -0.60 25.12 17.70
C GLU A 36 -0.06 25.76 16.41
N VAL A 37 0.04 24.99 15.31
CA VAL A 37 0.47 25.53 14.02
C VAL A 37 -0.43 26.68 13.53
N LYS A 38 -1.75 26.56 13.72
CA LYS A 38 -2.72 27.62 13.34
C LYS A 38 -2.59 28.92 14.14
N LYS A 39 -1.91 28.93 15.29
CA LYS A 39 -1.65 30.14 16.08
C LYS A 39 -0.57 31.03 15.45
N ILE A 40 0.31 30.43 14.62
CA ILE A 40 1.37 31.15 13.90
C ILE A 40 0.71 31.90 12.74
N SER A 41 0.71 33.25 12.84
CA SER A 41 0.05 34.11 11.86
C SER A 41 1.01 34.65 10.79
N ARG A 42 2.31 34.70 11.10
CA ARG A 42 3.34 35.24 10.20
C ARG A 42 4.58 34.37 10.24
N ILE A 43 5.24 34.23 9.10
CA ILE A 43 6.44 33.37 8.96
C ILE A 43 7.62 33.81 9.80
N GLU A 44 7.69 35.13 10.09
CA GLU A 44 8.75 35.75 10.93
C GLU A 44 8.68 35.32 12.41
N GLU A 45 7.54 34.76 12.83
CA GLU A 45 7.37 34.25 14.19
C GLU A 45 8.07 32.88 14.36
N ILE A 46 8.44 32.22 13.24
CA ILE A 46 9.11 30.92 13.26
C ILE A 46 10.61 31.15 13.49
N PRO A 47 11.17 30.67 14.63
CA PRO A 47 12.60 30.81 14.88
C PRO A 47 13.42 29.99 13.87
N TYR A 48 14.45 30.60 13.32
CA TYR A 48 15.40 29.91 12.44
C TYR A 48 16.85 30.18 12.88
N LYS A 49 17.76 29.34 12.39
CA LYS A 49 19.21 29.52 12.54
C LYS A 49 19.91 29.31 11.22
N GLU A 50 20.99 30.08 11.04
CA GLU A 50 21.88 29.90 9.90
C GLU A 50 22.47 28.48 9.90
N LEU A 51 22.57 27.87 8.71
CA LEU A 51 23.02 26.48 8.52
C LEU A 51 24.40 26.21 9.15
N SER A 52 25.34 27.15 9.00
CA SER A 52 26.67 27.05 9.57
C SER A 52 26.68 27.06 11.11
N GLU A 53 25.81 27.90 11.70
CA GLU A 53 25.67 27.96 13.17
C GLU A 53 24.95 26.68 13.70
N ALA A 54 23.90 26.21 13.01
CA ALA A 54 23.19 24.99 13.38
C ALA A 54 24.12 23.76 13.37
N LYS A 55 25.03 23.66 12.41
CA LYS A 55 26.07 22.62 12.36
C LYS A 55 27.06 22.77 13.52
N LYS A 56 27.58 23.99 13.73
CA LYS A 56 28.58 24.29 14.77
C LYS A 56 28.05 24.00 16.19
N THR A 57 26.77 24.27 16.43
CA THR A 57 26.11 24.06 17.74
C THR A 57 25.53 22.64 17.90
N GLY A 58 25.69 21.76 16.93
CA GLY A 58 25.14 20.40 16.96
C GLY A 58 23.62 20.29 16.79
N LEU A 59 22.95 21.39 16.47
CA LEU A 59 21.50 21.38 16.17
C LEU A 59 21.18 20.66 14.85
N LEU A 60 22.14 20.62 13.91
CA LEU A 60 22.09 19.85 12.69
C LEU A 60 23.21 18.83 12.67
N GLN A 61 22.85 17.56 12.55
CA GLN A 61 23.79 16.46 12.39
C GLN A 61 23.46 15.65 11.14
N TYR A 62 24.48 15.17 10.45
CA TYR A 62 24.33 14.24 9.33
C TYR A 62 24.45 12.82 9.86
N ILE A 63 23.42 12.00 9.68
CA ILE A 63 23.49 10.56 9.89
C ILE A 63 24.11 9.90 8.66
N GLY A 64 24.98 8.92 8.87
CA GLY A 64 25.76 8.32 7.80
C GLY A 64 25.67 6.80 7.75
N GLU A 65 26.76 6.19 7.32
CA GLU A 65 26.91 4.75 7.10
C GLU A 65 26.58 3.90 8.32
N GLU A 66 26.84 4.38 9.53
CA GLU A 66 26.53 3.67 10.78
C GLU A 66 25.01 3.42 10.90
N SER A 67 24.19 4.42 10.57
CA SER A 67 22.72 4.29 10.56
C SER A 67 22.24 3.33 9.49
N ASP A 68 22.86 3.35 8.30
CA ASP A 68 22.56 2.41 7.22
C ASP A 68 22.85 0.96 7.66
N GLN A 69 24.04 0.73 8.25
CA GLN A 69 24.44 -0.59 8.71
C GLN A 69 23.56 -1.10 9.84
N TYR A 70 23.18 -0.21 10.77
CA TYR A 70 22.22 -0.57 11.81
C TYR A 70 20.88 -1.04 11.22
N TYR A 71 20.31 -0.27 10.30
CA TYR A 71 19.07 -0.63 9.63
C TYR A 71 19.19 -1.93 8.84
N ILE A 72 20.23 -2.09 8.02
CA ILE A 72 20.50 -3.31 7.25
C ILE A 72 20.65 -4.52 8.20
N GLY A 73 21.30 -4.32 9.36
CA GLY A 73 21.45 -5.35 10.39
C GLY A 73 20.13 -5.81 11.00
N LEU A 74 19.11 -4.93 11.04
CA LEU A 74 17.75 -5.29 11.47
C LEU A 74 16.96 -6.03 10.37
N VAL A 75 17.08 -5.58 9.11
CA VAL A 75 16.24 -6.05 8.00
C VAL A 75 16.78 -7.31 7.33
N ALA A 76 18.11 -7.44 7.16
CA ALA A 76 18.70 -8.59 6.49
C ALA A 76 18.39 -9.96 7.14
N PRO A 77 18.28 -10.10 8.47
CA PRO A 77 17.86 -11.34 9.12
C PRO A 77 16.39 -11.72 8.87
N MET A 78 15.56 -10.78 8.41
CA MET A 78 14.15 -11.03 8.08
C MET A 78 13.97 -11.66 6.69
N ALA A 79 15.05 -12.05 6.06
CA ALA A 79 15.09 -12.70 4.77
C ALA A 79 14.35 -14.06 4.79
N LEU A 80 13.62 -14.35 3.73
CA LEU A 80 12.80 -15.56 3.59
C LEU A 80 13.38 -16.55 2.56
N GLY A 81 14.29 -16.09 1.69
CA GLY A 81 14.83 -16.82 0.56
C GLY A 81 16.24 -17.36 0.80
N SER A 82 16.68 -18.21 -0.14
CA SER A 82 18.04 -18.76 -0.18
C SER A 82 18.98 -17.86 -0.98
N LYS A 83 20.17 -17.58 -0.44
CA LYS A 83 21.22 -16.84 -1.15
C LYS A 83 21.64 -17.47 -2.48
N ASP A 84 21.57 -18.82 -2.59
CA ASP A 84 21.92 -19.51 -3.83
C ASP A 84 20.84 -19.36 -4.91
N ALA A 85 19.57 -19.33 -4.53
CA ALA A 85 18.48 -19.03 -5.46
C ALA A 85 18.57 -17.60 -5.98
N ASN A 86 18.91 -16.64 -5.12
CA ASN A 86 19.01 -15.21 -5.42
C ASN A 86 19.98 -14.89 -6.57
N LYS A 87 21.10 -15.64 -6.68
CA LYS A 87 22.11 -15.43 -7.74
C LYS A 87 21.56 -15.53 -9.16
N LYS A 88 20.49 -16.28 -9.37
CA LYS A 88 19.94 -16.56 -10.70
C LYS A 88 18.87 -15.57 -11.15
N LEU A 89 18.31 -14.78 -10.24
CA LEU A 89 17.26 -13.85 -10.58
C LEU A 89 17.84 -12.56 -11.17
N GLY A 90 17.41 -12.17 -12.38
CA GLY A 90 17.70 -10.88 -12.97
C GLY A 90 16.76 -9.80 -12.40
N VAL A 91 17.31 -8.83 -11.67
CA VAL A 91 16.56 -7.74 -11.04
C VAL A 91 17.00 -6.41 -11.58
N ILE A 92 16.06 -5.57 -11.98
CA ILE A 92 16.30 -4.14 -12.26
C ILE A 92 15.69 -3.35 -11.11
N TYR A 93 16.45 -2.40 -10.55
CA TYR A 93 15.98 -1.56 -9.45
C TYR A 93 16.01 -0.07 -9.80
N SER A 94 14.95 0.64 -9.43
CA SER A 94 14.90 2.11 -9.47
C SER A 94 14.29 2.68 -8.17
N PRO A 95 14.93 3.67 -7.55
CA PRO A 95 14.40 4.43 -6.43
C PRO A 95 13.53 5.63 -6.84
N PHE A 96 13.22 5.81 -8.12
CA PHE A 96 12.50 6.97 -8.63
C PHE A 96 13.10 8.31 -8.16
N HIS A 97 14.44 8.46 -8.28
CA HIS A 97 15.20 9.60 -7.77
C HIS A 97 15.16 9.80 -6.25
N GLY A 98 14.72 8.81 -5.50
CA GLY A 98 14.50 8.88 -4.07
C GLY A 98 15.59 8.24 -3.21
N THR A 99 15.27 8.09 -1.94
CA THR A 99 16.21 7.67 -0.89
C THR A 99 16.52 6.17 -0.91
N GLY A 100 15.65 5.33 -1.49
CA GLY A 100 15.82 3.87 -1.57
C GLY A 100 17.10 3.45 -2.33
N GLY A 101 17.60 4.30 -3.21
CA GLY A 101 18.84 4.05 -3.98
C GLY A 101 20.07 3.78 -3.13
N ARG A 102 20.08 4.21 -1.88
CA ARG A 102 21.19 4.00 -0.95
C ARG A 102 21.14 2.62 -0.27
N LEU A 103 19.95 2.12 0.07
CA LEU A 103 19.80 0.95 0.95
C LEU A 103 19.42 -0.32 0.17
N VAL A 104 18.51 -0.23 -0.79
CA VAL A 104 18.01 -1.42 -1.51
C VAL A 104 19.13 -2.16 -2.26
N PRO A 105 20.00 -1.50 -3.06
CA PRO A 105 21.09 -2.21 -3.72
C PRO A 105 22.03 -2.90 -2.73
N LYS A 106 22.44 -2.21 -1.65
CA LYS A 106 23.31 -2.80 -0.60
C LYS A 106 22.67 -4.03 0.03
N LEU A 107 21.35 -3.98 0.32
CA LEU A 107 20.63 -5.10 0.92
C LEU A 107 20.51 -6.28 -0.05
N LEU A 108 20.22 -6.04 -1.33
CA LEU A 108 20.14 -7.07 -2.36
C LEU A 108 21.52 -7.70 -2.64
N GLU A 109 22.59 -6.91 -2.69
CA GLU A 109 23.97 -7.40 -2.81
C GLU A 109 24.35 -8.29 -1.63
N LEU A 110 24.03 -7.88 -0.39
CA LEU A 110 24.23 -8.69 0.82
C LEU A 110 23.48 -10.02 0.77
N ARG A 111 22.36 -10.05 0.06
CA ARG A 111 21.55 -11.25 -0.19
C ARG A 111 21.95 -12.04 -1.43
N ASN A 112 23.11 -11.71 -2.05
CA ASN A 112 23.68 -12.38 -3.24
C ASN A 112 22.83 -12.27 -4.52
N PHE A 113 22.17 -11.16 -4.75
CA PHE A 113 21.57 -10.88 -6.07
C PHE A 113 22.66 -10.43 -7.05
N GLU A 114 23.37 -11.40 -7.65
CA GLU A 114 24.52 -11.15 -8.52
C GLU A 114 24.13 -10.53 -9.87
N ARG A 115 22.84 -10.60 -10.25
CA ARG A 115 22.30 -10.07 -11.50
C ARG A 115 21.43 -8.84 -11.27
N LEU A 116 21.83 -8.03 -10.27
CA LEU A 116 21.19 -6.74 -9.99
C LEU A 116 21.69 -5.68 -10.98
N LYS A 117 20.76 -4.97 -11.59
CA LYS A 117 20.98 -3.76 -12.39
C LYS A 117 20.24 -2.59 -11.75
N THR A 118 20.79 -1.40 -11.85
CA THR A 118 20.10 -0.18 -11.40
C THR A 118 19.85 0.76 -12.59
N VAL A 119 18.76 1.51 -12.53
CA VAL A 119 18.47 2.57 -13.48
C VAL A 119 19.31 3.80 -13.09
N SER A 120 20.51 3.90 -13.66
CA SER A 120 21.54 4.87 -13.27
C SER A 120 21.04 6.32 -13.19
N GLU A 121 20.21 6.74 -14.15
CA GLU A 121 19.65 8.08 -14.22
C GLU A 121 18.72 8.38 -13.04
N GLN A 122 18.05 7.36 -12.52
CA GLN A 122 17.10 7.47 -11.41
C GLN A 122 17.74 7.23 -10.03
N MET A 123 19.00 6.77 -9.99
CA MET A 123 19.75 6.59 -8.73
C MET A 123 20.20 7.91 -8.11
N VAL A 124 20.23 8.99 -8.87
CA VAL A 124 20.60 10.32 -8.38
C VAL A 124 19.37 10.98 -7.78
N PRO A 125 19.38 11.35 -6.49
CA PRO A 125 18.27 12.07 -5.86
C PRO A 125 17.97 13.38 -6.59
N ASN A 126 16.73 13.56 -7.03
CA ASN A 126 16.29 14.77 -7.73
C ASN A 126 14.77 14.98 -7.50
N GLY A 127 14.43 16.06 -6.81
CA GLY A 127 13.03 16.40 -6.47
C GLY A 127 12.18 16.85 -7.66
N ASP A 128 12.78 17.11 -8.83
CA ASP A 128 12.04 17.44 -10.05
C ASP A 128 11.59 16.20 -10.85
N PHE A 129 12.08 15.00 -10.49
CA PHE A 129 11.75 13.71 -11.10
C PHE A 129 11.81 13.71 -12.65
N PRO A 130 12.91 14.16 -13.26
CA PRO A 130 12.94 14.54 -14.68
C PRO A 130 12.73 13.37 -15.66
N THR A 131 12.85 12.13 -15.21
CA THR A 131 12.71 10.92 -16.03
C THR A 131 11.38 10.19 -15.83
N LEU A 132 10.46 10.75 -15.04
CA LEU A 132 9.23 10.10 -14.63
C LEU A 132 8.02 10.99 -14.88
N PRO A 133 6.88 10.45 -15.34
CA PRO A 133 5.62 11.18 -15.35
C PRO A 133 5.09 11.44 -13.93
N SER A 134 5.38 10.52 -13.00
CA SER A 134 5.06 10.59 -11.58
C SER A 134 5.96 9.61 -10.83
N PRO A 135 6.53 9.95 -9.66
CA PRO A 135 7.34 9.01 -8.86
C PRO A 135 6.48 8.05 -8.03
N ASN A 136 5.34 7.62 -8.55
CA ASN A 136 4.37 6.79 -7.85
C ASN A 136 4.41 5.33 -8.35
N PRO A 137 4.74 4.35 -7.51
CA PRO A 137 4.72 2.92 -7.86
C PRO A 137 3.35 2.36 -8.26
N GLU A 138 2.27 3.07 -7.93
CA GLU A 138 0.92 2.74 -8.39
C GLU A 138 0.69 3.06 -9.88
N ASP A 139 1.57 3.84 -10.51
CA ASP A 139 1.50 4.18 -11.93
C ASP A 139 2.47 3.29 -12.73
N SER A 140 1.92 2.35 -13.51
CA SER A 140 2.74 1.48 -14.37
C SER A 140 3.61 2.24 -15.38
N LYS A 141 3.23 3.48 -15.76
CA LYS A 141 4.02 4.31 -16.68
C LYS A 141 5.35 4.78 -16.06
N ALA A 142 5.44 4.83 -14.72
CA ALA A 142 6.68 5.18 -14.03
C ALA A 142 7.81 4.17 -14.28
N PHE A 143 7.50 2.96 -14.70
CA PHE A 143 8.46 1.90 -14.99
C PHE A 143 9.08 1.99 -16.39
N GLY A 144 8.68 2.95 -17.24
CA GLY A 144 9.07 3.05 -18.66
C GLY A 144 10.57 2.95 -18.87
N LEU A 145 11.37 3.79 -18.19
CA LEU A 145 12.83 3.80 -18.34
C LEU A 145 13.48 2.46 -17.87
N ALA A 146 12.95 1.84 -16.83
CA ALA A 146 13.44 0.53 -16.36
C ALA A 146 13.13 -0.57 -17.38
N MET A 147 11.96 -0.54 -18.02
CA MET A 147 11.59 -1.48 -19.09
C MET A 147 12.45 -1.29 -20.34
N GLU A 148 12.81 -0.05 -20.72
CA GLU A 148 13.69 0.24 -21.84
C GLU A 148 15.10 -0.32 -21.63
N LYS A 149 15.58 -0.36 -20.39
CA LYS A 149 16.90 -0.92 -20.02
C LYS A 149 16.91 -2.42 -19.83
N ALA A 150 15.73 -3.05 -19.82
CA ALA A 150 15.60 -4.48 -19.61
C ALA A 150 15.99 -5.28 -20.86
N ASN A 151 16.55 -6.45 -20.63
CA ASN A 151 16.79 -7.45 -21.66
C ASN A 151 16.08 -8.78 -21.30
N ASP A 152 16.25 -9.79 -22.15
CA ASP A 152 15.56 -11.09 -21.95
C ASP A 152 16.03 -11.85 -20.71
N ASP A 153 17.15 -11.49 -20.15
CA ASP A 153 17.68 -12.12 -18.93
C ASP A 153 17.12 -11.51 -17.64
N ASP A 154 16.44 -10.37 -17.72
CA ASP A 154 15.84 -9.72 -16.57
C ASP A 154 14.44 -10.29 -16.31
N ASP A 155 14.17 -10.64 -15.05
CA ASP A 155 12.96 -11.31 -14.62
C ASP A 155 11.99 -10.37 -13.90
N MET A 156 12.53 -9.32 -13.26
CA MET A 156 11.79 -8.46 -12.33
C MET A 156 12.30 -7.03 -12.35
N ILE A 157 11.39 -6.08 -12.25
CA ILE A 157 11.69 -4.66 -11.99
C ILE A 157 11.07 -4.30 -10.63
N LEU A 158 11.89 -3.77 -9.74
CA LEU A 158 11.50 -3.27 -8.42
C LEU A 158 11.70 -1.76 -8.36
N THR A 159 10.76 -1.05 -7.75
CA THR A 159 10.85 0.40 -7.56
C THR A 159 10.39 0.80 -6.18
N ASN A 160 10.95 1.88 -5.64
CA ASN A 160 10.40 2.57 -4.48
C ASN A 160 9.97 3.98 -4.87
N ASP A 161 9.00 4.51 -4.14
CA ASP A 161 8.71 5.94 -4.18
C ASP A 161 9.84 6.76 -3.51
N PRO A 162 9.86 8.09 -3.65
CA PRO A 162 11.01 8.89 -3.21
C PRO A 162 11.40 8.77 -1.73
N ASP A 163 10.47 8.54 -0.82
CA ASP A 163 10.78 8.31 0.61
C ASP A 163 10.92 6.82 0.97
N ALA A 164 10.89 5.94 -0.04
CA ALA A 164 11.17 4.51 0.04
C ALA A 164 10.25 3.73 1.00
N ASP A 165 9.04 4.22 1.24
CA ASP A 165 8.07 3.55 2.09
C ASP A 165 7.12 2.62 1.31
N ARG A 166 7.13 2.65 -0.06
CA ARG A 166 6.33 1.79 -0.95
C ARG A 166 7.20 0.93 -1.83
N LEU A 167 6.60 -0.15 -2.35
CA LEU A 167 7.22 -1.04 -3.33
C LEU A 167 6.36 -1.15 -4.58
N GLY A 168 6.92 -0.83 -5.74
CA GLY A 168 6.36 -1.16 -7.04
C GLY A 168 7.05 -2.37 -7.66
N VAL A 169 6.29 -3.19 -8.37
CA VAL A 169 6.80 -4.42 -8.98
C VAL A 169 6.25 -4.61 -10.38
N MET A 170 7.15 -4.92 -11.33
CA MET A 170 6.83 -5.58 -12.57
C MET A 170 7.55 -6.92 -12.66
N VAL A 171 6.89 -7.92 -13.21
CA VAL A 171 7.46 -9.26 -13.43
C VAL A 171 7.21 -9.72 -14.85
N ARG A 172 8.05 -10.65 -15.33
CA ARG A 172 7.80 -11.31 -16.62
C ARG A 172 6.61 -12.26 -16.50
N GLY A 173 5.63 -12.10 -17.37
CA GLY A 173 4.57 -13.07 -17.57
C GLY A 173 5.06 -14.34 -18.28
N LYS A 174 4.16 -15.30 -18.48
CA LYS A 174 4.46 -16.57 -19.18
C LYS A 174 5.00 -16.35 -20.60
N ASN A 175 4.58 -15.28 -21.27
CA ASN A 175 5.04 -14.91 -22.63
C ASN A 175 6.24 -13.97 -22.61
N ARG A 176 6.91 -13.78 -21.47
CA ARG A 176 8.03 -12.85 -21.27
C ARG A 176 7.69 -11.37 -21.45
N ASP A 177 6.39 -11.00 -21.50
CA ASP A 177 5.91 -9.62 -21.42
C ASP A 177 6.02 -9.08 -19.99
N TRP A 178 6.20 -7.76 -19.87
CA TRP A 178 6.21 -7.11 -18.56
C TRP A 178 4.78 -6.90 -18.04
N GLN A 179 4.50 -7.37 -16.85
CA GLN A 179 3.21 -7.23 -16.19
C GLN A 179 3.38 -6.55 -14.84
N TRP A 180 2.66 -5.45 -14.66
CA TRP A 180 2.63 -4.70 -13.41
C TRP A 180 1.72 -5.39 -12.39
N LEU A 181 2.17 -5.46 -11.14
CA LEU A 181 1.40 -5.97 -10.02
C LEU A 181 0.85 -4.82 -9.18
N ASN A 182 -0.46 -4.82 -8.92
CA ASN A 182 -1.04 -3.88 -7.98
C ASN A 182 -0.67 -4.22 -6.53
N GLY A 183 -0.86 -3.25 -5.61
CA GLY A 183 -0.44 -3.42 -4.22
C GLY A 183 -1.11 -4.59 -3.49
N ASN A 184 -2.35 -4.95 -3.83
CA ASN A 184 -3.01 -6.12 -3.26
C ASN A 184 -2.34 -7.43 -3.69
N LEU A 185 -1.97 -7.57 -4.97
CA LEU A 185 -1.29 -8.77 -5.48
C LEU A 185 0.10 -8.92 -4.86
N ILE A 186 0.87 -7.83 -4.78
CA ILE A 186 2.17 -7.83 -4.10
C ILE A 186 2.01 -8.27 -2.64
N GLY A 187 1.05 -7.67 -1.92
CA GLY A 187 0.82 -7.97 -0.51
C GLY A 187 0.38 -9.40 -0.23
N VAL A 188 -0.50 -9.96 -1.06
CA VAL A 188 -0.95 -11.36 -0.96
C VAL A 188 0.21 -12.33 -1.19
N LEU A 189 1.05 -12.07 -2.22
CA LEU A 189 2.23 -12.89 -2.51
C LEU A 189 3.24 -12.85 -1.37
N LEU A 190 3.56 -11.66 -0.85
CA LEU A 190 4.44 -11.50 0.31
C LEU A 190 3.89 -12.22 1.55
N LEU A 191 2.60 -12.07 1.82
CA LEU A 191 1.96 -12.70 2.97
C LEU A 191 1.99 -14.22 2.88
N ASP A 192 1.57 -14.80 1.74
CA ASP A 192 1.54 -16.27 1.57
C ASP A 192 2.95 -16.86 1.67
N GLN A 193 3.97 -16.22 1.06
CA GLN A 193 5.36 -16.63 1.16
C GLN A 193 5.86 -16.59 2.60
N MET A 194 5.61 -15.51 3.31
CA MET A 194 6.06 -15.32 4.69
C MET A 194 5.40 -16.33 5.63
N LEU A 195 4.06 -16.48 5.55
CA LEU A 195 3.34 -17.40 6.43
C LEU A 195 3.68 -18.86 6.13
N SER A 196 3.84 -19.22 4.85
CA SER A 196 4.31 -20.55 4.45
C SER A 196 5.72 -20.84 4.98
N SER A 197 6.64 -19.88 4.92
CA SER A 197 7.99 -20.00 5.45
C SER A 197 7.98 -20.17 6.96
N LEU A 198 7.25 -19.32 7.69
CA LEU A 198 7.09 -19.41 9.14
C LEU A 198 6.47 -20.74 9.57
N GLN A 199 5.46 -21.22 8.86
CA GLN A 199 4.84 -22.52 9.15
C GLN A 199 5.82 -23.69 8.97
N LYS A 200 6.59 -23.69 7.87
CA LYS A 200 7.59 -24.74 7.58
C LYS A 200 8.71 -24.80 8.62
N THR A 201 9.10 -23.65 9.17
CA THR A 201 10.17 -23.53 10.17
C THR A 201 9.67 -23.67 11.62
N GLY A 202 8.35 -23.81 11.82
CA GLY A 202 7.75 -23.82 13.16
C GLY A 202 7.74 -22.46 13.86
N GLY A 203 8.03 -21.37 13.13
CA GLY A 203 8.09 -20.01 13.65
C GLY A 203 6.76 -19.24 13.59
N LEU A 204 5.66 -19.87 13.15
CA LEU A 204 4.37 -19.20 13.07
C LEU A 204 3.77 -19.06 14.49
N PRO A 205 3.62 -17.82 15.03
CA PRO A 205 3.12 -17.65 16.38
C PRO A 205 1.61 -17.92 16.45
N PRO A 206 1.13 -18.69 17.45
CA PRO A 206 -0.28 -19.05 17.56
C PRO A 206 -1.20 -17.86 17.89
N ASN A 207 -0.63 -16.76 18.43
CA ASN A 207 -1.31 -15.51 18.73
C ASN A 207 -0.97 -14.40 17.73
N GLY A 208 -0.52 -14.78 16.53
CA GLY A 208 -0.13 -13.86 15.48
C GLY A 208 -1.31 -13.05 14.93
N VAL A 209 -1.08 -11.77 14.64
CA VAL A 209 -2.08 -10.88 14.07
C VAL A 209 -1.54 -10.15 12.83
N LEU A 210 -2.41 -10.03 11.85
CA LEU A 210 -2.20 -9.23 10.65
C LEU A 210 -3.07 -7.98 10.71
N VAL A 211 -2.62 -6.88 10.14
CA VAL A 211 -3.39 -5.64 10.11
C VAL A 211 -3.43 -5.08 8.69
N THR A 212 -4.64 -4.80 8.18
CA THR A 212 -4.85 -4.21 6.86
C THR A 212 -5.88 -3.09 6.92
N THR A 213 -6.09 -2.40 5.80
CA THR A 213 -7.15 -1.40 5.71
C THR A 213 -8.48 -2.02 5.27
N ILE A 214 -9.60 -1.33 5.54
CA ILE A 214 -10.94 -1.76 5.09
C ILE A 214 -11.09 -1.80 3.57
N VAL A 215 -10.21 -1.14 2.82
CA VAL A 215 -10.23 -1.13 1.34
C VAL A 215 -9.29 -2.17 0.72
N THR A 216 -8.42 -2.78 1.53
CA THR A 216 -7.53 -3.86 1.11
C THR A 216 -8.31 -5.10 0.70
N SER A 217 -7.77 -5.92 -0.20
CA SER A 217 -8.37 -7.16 -0.70
C SER A 217 -8.88 -8.09 0.40
N PRO A 218 -10.12 -8.59 0.32
CA PRO A 218 -10.61 -9.64 1.24
C PRO A 218 -9.83 -10.94 1.18
N LEU A 219 -9.05 -11.16 0.12
CA LEU A 219 -8.18 -12.32 -0.03
C LEU A 219 -7.17 -12.42 1.11
N MET A 220 -6.67 -11.27 1.63
CA MET A 220 -5.80 -11.22 2.80
C MET A 220 -6.42 -11.93 4.02
N SER A 221 -7.72 -11.71 4.25
CA SER A 221 -8.45 -12.35 5.35
C SER A 221 -8.59 -13.86 5.16
N LYS A 222 -8.75 -14.32 3.91
CA LYS A 222 -8.83 -15.75 3.60
C LYS A 222 -7.48 -16.44 3.79
N VAL A 223 -6.38 -15.80 3.34
CA VAL A 223 -5.01 -16.28 3.56
C VAL A 223 -4.70 -16.33 5.06
N ALA A 224 -4.96 -15.25 5.81
CA ALA A 224 -4.76 -15.24 7.26
C ALA A 224 -5.46 -16.40 7.96
N ARG A 225 -6.73 -16.59 7.65
CA ARG A 225 -7.55 -17.67 8.24
C ARG A 225 -7.04 -19.06 7.89
N PHE A 226 -6.52 -19.27 6.68
CA PHE A 226 -5.93 -20.55 6.27
C PHE A 226 -4.74 -20.93 7.15
N TYR A 227 -3.95 -19.96 7.58
CA TYR A 227 -2.83 -20.16 8.51
C TYR A 227 -3.24 -20.06 10.00
N GLY A 228 -4.53 -19.94 10.31
CA GLY A 228 -5.03 -19.86 11.69
C GLY A 228 -4.79 -18.51 12.38
N LEU A 229 -4.56 -17.45 11.62
CA LEU A 229 -4.24 -16.13 12.13
C LEU A 229 -5.44 -15.19 12.09
N GLU A 230 -5.45 -14.23 13.01
CA GLU A 230 -6.41 -13.13 13.03
C GLU A 230 -5.97 -12.01 12.09
N LEU A 231 -6.95 -11.38 11.42
CA LEU A 231 -6.74 -10.15 10.64
C LEU A 231 -7.62 -9.03 11.19
N ILE A 232 -6.98 -7.93 11.56
CA ILE A 232 -7.63 -6.69 12.01
C ILE A 232 -7.71 -5.75 10.80
N GLN A 233 -8.88 -5.13 10.61
CA GLN A 233 -9.08 -4.10 9.58
C GLN A 233 -9.21 -2.71 10.22
N THR A 234 -8.54 -1.72 9.61
CA THR A 234 -8.51 -0.33 10.08
C THR A 234 -8.94 0.62 8.96
N LEU A 235 -9.01 1.91 9.27
CA LEU A 235 -9.09 2.95 8.23
C LEU A 235 -7.82 2.94 7.36
N THR A 236 -7.90 3.57 6.19
CA THR A 236 -6.74 3.85 5.33
C THR A 236 -5.78 4.81 6.01
N GLY A 237 -4.48 4.56 5.83
CA GLY A 237 -3.38 5.29 6.45
C GLY A 237 -2.61 4.40 7.41
N PHE A 238 -1.32 4.23 7.16
CA PHE A 238 -0.48 3.30 7.91
C PHE A 238 -0.42 3.62 9.41
N LYS A 239 -0.69 4.87 9.79
CA LYS A 239 -0.85 5.29 11.19
C LYS A 239 -1.90 4.45 11.95
N TRP A 240 -2.99 4.08 11.28
CA TRP A 240 -4.03 3.23 11.87
C TRP A 240 -3.62 1.77 11.95
N ILE A 241 -2.85 1.29 10.97
CA ILE A 241 -2.26 -0.06 11.00
C ILE A 241 -1.32 -0.19 12.19
N ARG A 242 -0.42 0.79 12.37
CA ARG A 242 0.52 0.78 13.50
C ARG A 242 -0.19 0.89 14.85
N ASP A 243 -1.19 1.76 14.98
CA ASP A 243 -1.98 1.88 16.19
C ASP A 243 -2.72 0.58 16.55
N ALA A 244 -3.33 -0.08 15.56
CA ALA A 244 -3.98 -1.37 15.78
C ALA A 244 -2.98 -2.48 16.14
N ALA A 245 -1.78 -2.48 15.52
CA ALA A 245 -0.70 -3.40 15.86
C ALA A 245 -0.25 -3.20 17.32
N LEU A 246 -0.04 -1.97 17.75
CA LEU A 246 0.34 -1.65 19.14
C LEU A 246 -0.73 -2.10 20.14
N ARG A 247 -2.00 -1.85 19.86
CA ARG A 247 -3.10 -2.32 20.71
C ARG A 247 -3.18 -3.83 20.78
N ALA A 248 -2.96 -4.51 19.66
CA ALA A 248 -2.91 -5.96 19.63
C ALA A 248 -1.75 -6.50 20.47
N GLU A 249 -0.57 -5.89 20.40
CA GLU A 249 0.60 -6.27 21.21
C GLU A 249 0.36 -6.04 22.70
N GLN A 250 -0.26 -4.93 23.08
CA GLN A 250 -0.66 -4.66 24.47
C GLN A 250 -1.65 -5.71 25.00
N SER A 251 -2.43 -6.34 24.14
CA SER A 251 -3.33 -7.44 24.47
C SER A 251 -2.66 -8.83 24.43
N GLY A 252 -1.34 -8.90 24.27
CA GLY A 252 -0.55 -10.13 24.25
C GLY A 252 -0.52 -10.84 22.89
N LYS A 253 -0.95 -10.19 21.81
CA LYS A 253 -0.80 -10.72 20.44
C LYS A 253 0.54 -10.32 19.85
N GLN A 254 0.97 -11.03 18.81
CA GLN A 254 2.20 -10.72 18.08
C GLN A 254 1.85 -10.17 16.70
N PHE A 255 2.21 -8.90 16.43
CA PHE A 255 2.10 -8.34 15.09
C PHE A 255 3.10 -9.00 14.15
N ILE A 256 2.61 -9.50 13.01
CA ILE A 256 3.41 -10.21 12.01
C ILE A 256 3.58 -9.35 10.75
N PHE A 257 2.47 -8.86 10.20
CA PHE A 257 2.45 -8.17 8.92
C PHE A 257 1.33 -7.14 8.84
N GLY A 258 1.64 -6.01 8.24
CA GLY A 258 0.67 -4.97 7.91
C GLY A 258 0.81 -4.49 6.49
N MET A 259 -0.31 -4.13 5.85
CA MET A 259 -0.26 -3.57 4.51
C MET A 259 -1.40 -2.60 4.20
N GLU A 260 -1.10 -1.69 3.29
CA GLU A 260 -2.06 -0.89 2.54
C GLU A 260 -2.03 -1.30 1.06
N GLU A 261 -3.19 -1.28 0.41
CA GLU A 261 -3.34 -1.55 -1.02
C GLU A 261 -2.57 -0.57 -1.91
N SER A 262 -2.21 0.59 -1.36
CA SER A 262 -1.38 1.61 -1.99
C SER A 262 0.12 1.32 -1.92
N HIS A 263 0.50 0.04 -2.04
CA HIS A 263 1.88 -0.43 -2.14
C HIS A 263 2.74 -0.29 -0.87
N GLY A 264 2.12 -0.15 0.29
CA GLY A 264 2.82 -0.03 1.58
C GLY A 264 2.76 -1.32 2.40
N TYR A 265 3.92 -1.80 2.86
CA TYR A 265 4.06 -3.08 3.58
C TYR A 265 4.97 -2.92 4.78
N LEU A 266 4.70 -3.69 5.84
CA LEU A 266 5.55 -3.79 7.01
C LEU A 266 5.52 -5.24 7.53
N CYS A 267 6.69 -5.78 7.85
CA CYS A 267 6.84 -7.05 8.54
C CYS A 267 7.53 -6.83 9.88
N GLY A 268 6.95 -7.36 10.95
CA GLY A 268 7.52 -7.21 12.29
C GLY A 268 7.52 -5.77 12.81
N ASN A 269 8.38 -5.49 13.78
CA ASN A 269 8.38 -4.27 14.61
C ASN A 269 9.65 -3.44 14.53
N HIS A 270 10.49 -3.63 13.51
CA HIS A 270 11.74 -2.89 13.36
C HIS A 270 11.51 -1.39 13.04
N THR A 271 10.34 -1.06 12.51
CA THR A 271 9.88 0.32 12.30
C THR A 271 8.39 0.44 12.62
N GLY A 272 7.87 1.66 12.69
CA GLY A 272 6.46 1.97 12.96
C GLY A 272 5.68 2.45 11.73
N ASP A 273 6.27 2.40 10.54
CA ASP A 273 5.63 2.76 9.28
C ASP A 273 6.01 1.72 8.20
N LYS A 274 5.48 1.89 7.00
CA LYS A 274 5.77 1.08 5.82
C LYS A 274 7.27 1.02 5.54
N ASP A 275 7.74 -0.13 5.09
CA ASP A 275 9.13 -0.35 4.73
C ASP A 275 9.26 -0.94 3.33
N GLY A 276 9.45 -0.06 2.34
CA GLY A 276 9.63 -0.45 0.94
C GLY A 276 10.99 -1.12 0.68
N VAL A 277 11.98 -0.89 1.54
CA VAL A 277 13.32 -1.50 1.42
C VAL A 277 13.27 -2.97 1.81
N TRP A 278 12.64 -3.29 2.96
CA TRP A 278 12.36 -4.67 3.34
C TRP A 278 11.49 -5.37 2.28
N ALA A 279 10.42 -4.71 1.83
CA ALA A 279 9.50 -5.28 0.87
C ALA A 279 10.18 -5.60 -0.48
N ALA A 280 11.13 -4.76 -0.93
CA ALA A 280 11.92 -5.03 -2.13
C ALA A 280 12.79 -6.28 -1.98
N MET A 281 13.48 -6.46 -0.85
CA MET A 281 14.23 -7.68 -0.56
C MET A 281 13.32 -8.90 -0.54
N ALA A 282 12.23 -8.84 0.22
CA ALA A 282 11.32 -9.98 0.40
C ALA A 282 10.67 -10.40 -0.92
N PHE A 283 10.29 -9.43 -1.78
CA PHE A 283 9.69 -9.75 -3.08
C PHE A 283 10.73 -10.28 -4.08
N ALA A 284 11.96 -9.77 -4.06
CA ALA A 284 13.06 -10.33 -4.85
C ALA A 284 13.34 -11.79 -4.47
N GLU A 285 13.37 -12.10 -3.16
CA GLU A 285 13.56 -13.48 -2.67
C GLU A 285 12.40 -14.42 -3.01
N LEU A 286 11.16 -13.93 -2.99
CA LEU A 286 10.01 -14.65 -3.52
C LEU A 286 10.22 -15.01 -4.99
N GLY A 287 10.57 -14.03 -5.82
CA GLY A 287 10.84 -14.25 -7.24
C GLY A 287 11.96 -15.24 -7.49
N ALA A 288 13.05 -15.17 -6.71
CA ALA A 288 14.18 -16.10 -6.80
C ALA A 288 13.79 -17.52 -6.41
N SER A 289 13.01 -17.68 -5.36
CA SER A 289 12.52 -18.99 -4.91
C SER A 289 11.60 -19.63 -5.95
N LEU A 290 10.68 -18.85 -6.52
CA LEU A 290 9.78 -19.31 -7.57
C LEU A 290 10.54 -19.68 -8.85
N LYS A 291 11.51 -18.86 -9.27
CA LYS A 291 12.36 -19.16 -10.43
C LYS A 291 13.15 -20.45 -10.24
N ALA A 292 13.62 -20.74 -9.05
CA ALA A 292 14.30 -22.01 -8.75
C ALA A 292 13.38 -23.24 -8.87
N GLU A 293 12.06 -23.04 -8.76
CA GLU A 293 11.02 -24.04 -8.99
C GLU A 293 10.41 -23.96 -10.41
N GLU A 294 11.01 -23.19 -11.32
CA GLU A 294 10.51 -22.95 -12.69
C GLU A 294 9.11 -22.33 -12.72
N LYS A 295 8.79 -21.52 -11.69
CA LYS A 295 7.51 -20.82 -11.51
C LYS A 295 7.67 -19.32 -11.61
N THR A 296 6.57 -18.65 -11.87
CA THR A 296 6.43 -17.18 -11.84
C THR A 296 5.57 -16.76 -10.64
N PRO A 297 5.56 -15.47 -10.28
CA PRO A 297 4.58 -14.94 -9.30
C PRO A 297 3.12 -15.19 -9.69
N PHE A 298 2.80 -15.28 -11.00
CA PHE A 298 1.46 -15.62 -11.47
C PHE A 298 1.09 -17.08 -11.21
N ASP A 299 2.04 -18.01 -11.34
CA ASP A 299 1.80 -19.40 -10.98
C ASP A 299 1.51 -19.55 -9.47
N GLN A 300 2.18 -18.75 -8.63
CA GLN A 300 1.88 -18.69 -7.20
C GLN A 300 0.50 -18.06 -6.92
N LEU A 301 0.11 -17.00 -7.64
CA LEU A 301 -1.24 -16.43 -7.55
C LEU A 301 -2.30 -17.44 -7.96
N ASP A 302 -2.08 -18.21 -9.02
CA ASP A 302 -2.98 -19.29 -9.44
C ASP A 302 -3.20 -20.31 -8.32
N LEU A 303 -2.13 -20.72 -7.60
CA LEU A 303 -2.22 -21.61 -6.44
C LEU A 303 -3.01 -20.98 -5.27
N ILE A 304 -2.82 -19.69 -5.03
CA ILE A 304 -3.58 -18.95 -4.01
C ILE A 304 -5.06 -18.88 -4.41
N TYR A 305 -5.36 -18.60 -5.67
CA TYR A 305 -6.73 -18.57 -6.19
C TYR A 305 -7.42 -19.94 -6.18
N GLN A 306 -6.68 -21.02 -6.46
CA GLN A 306 -7.21 -22.37 -6.32
C GLN A 306 -7.63 -22.71 -4.89
N ARG A 307 -6.90 -22.20 -3.88
CA ARG A 307 -7.22 -22.39 -2.46
C ARG A 307 -8.36 -21.52 -1.95
N HIS A 308 -8.48 -20.29 -2.48
CA HIS A 308 -9.32 -19.24 -1.88
C HIS A 308 -10.40 -18.67 -2.79
N GLY A 309 -10.47 -19.12 -4.06
CA GLY A 309 -11.29 -18.54 -5.13
C GLY A 309 -10.60 -17.35 -5.80
N ASN A 310 -10.99 -17.05 -7.05
CA ASN A 310 -10.45 -15.91 -7.77
C ASN A 310 -10.87 -14.59 -7.12
N HIS A 311 -9.95 -13.64 -7.09
CA HIS A 311 -10.16 -12.27 -6.59
C HIS A 311 -9.64 -11.27 -7.62
N LEU A 312 -10.43 -10.26 -7.88
CA LEU A 312 -10.09 -9.14 -8.75
C LEU A 312 -10.26 -7.85 -7.97
N ASP A 313 -9.14 -7.22 -7.64
CA ASP A 313 -9.11 -5.94 -6.96
C ASP A 313 -8.76 -4.84 -7.97
N SER A 314 -9.52 -3.74 -7.96
CA SER A 314 -9.31 -2.63 -8.86
C SER A 314 -9.62 -1.31 -8.17
N LEU A 315 -9.00 -0.25 -8.66
CA LEU A 315 -9.25 1.13 -8.25
C LEU A 315 -9.78 1.92 -9.45
N PHE A 316 -10.78 2.75 -9.19
CA PHE A 316 -11.28 3.73 -10.14
C PHE A 316 -11.38 5.09 -9.45
N THR A 317 -10.78 6.11 -10.04
CA THR A 317 -10.78 7.46 -9.47
C THR A 317 -11.55 8.40 -10.38
N ILE A 318 -12.49 9.14 -9.80
CA ILE A 318 -13.19 10.23 -10.44
C ILE A 318 -12.65 11.54 -9.87
N SER A 319 -12.22 12.44 -10.75
CA SER A 319 -11.69 13.75 -10.37
C SER A 319 -12.49 14.85 -11.03
N HIS A 320 -12.81 15.89 -10.27
CA HIS A 320 -13.47 17.09 -10.75
C HIS A 320 -12.68 18.31 -10.24
N PRO A 321 -11.99 19.07 -11.10
CA PRO A 321 -11.17 20.18 -10.63
C PRO A 321 -12.03 21.33 -10.07
N GLY A 322 -11.44 22.10 -9.15
CA GLY A 322 -12.02 23.30 -8.58
C GLY A 322 -13.05 23.08 -7.47
N GLU A 323 -13.62 24.17 -6.97
CA GLU A 323 -14.57 24.14 -5.83
C GLU A 323 -15.90 23.50 -6.21
N GLU A 324 -16.41 23.75 -7.44
CA GLU A 324 -17.60 23.06 -7.95
C GLU A 324 -17.39 21.54 -8.02
N GLY A 325 -16.17 21.13 -8.35
CA GLY A 325 -15.79 19.72 -8.35
C GLY A 325 -15.87 19.07 -6.96
N LYS A 326 -15.46 19.78 -5.90
CA LYS A 326 -15.62 19.28 -4.53
C LYS A 326 -17.08 19.08 -4.17
N GLN A 327 -17.96 20.01 -4.56
CA GLN A 327 -19.39 19.89 -4.31
C GLN A 327 -20.02 18.73 -5.08
N LYS A 328 -19.57 18.45 -6.32
CA LYS A 328 -20.00 17.28 -7.07
C LYS A 328 -19.59 15.98 -6.38
N ILE A 329 -18.34 15.87 -5.97
CA ILE A 329 -17.84 14.71 -5.21
C ILE A 329 -18.64 14.51 -3.92
N PHE A 330 -18.92 15.60 -3.20
CA PHE A 330 -19.73 15.53 -1.98
C PHE A 330 -21.15 15.01 -2.29
N ARG A 331 -21.81 15.54 -3.31
CA ARG A 331 -23.14 15.04 -3.72
C ARG A 331 -23.12 13.58 -4.10
N MET A 332 -22.13 13.15 -4.88
CA MET A 332 -22.01 11.74 -5.28
C MET A 332 -21.96 10.79 -4.08
N ILE A 333 -21.16 11.07 -3.06
CA ILE A 333 -21.07 10.19 -1.88
C ILE A 333 -22.35 10.25 -1.03
N GLU A 334 -22.99 11.41 -0.94
CA GLU A 334 -24.26 11.56 -0.21
C GLU A 334 -25.40 10.82 -0.91
N ASP A 335 -25.48 10.89 -2.24
CA ASP A 335 -26.48 10.14 -3.03
C ASP A 335 -26.31 8.63 -2.81
N LEU A 336 -25.08 8.12 -2.87
CA LEU A 336 -24.79 6.71 -2.59
C LEU A 336 -25.12 6.34 -1.13
N ARG A 337 -24.96 7.27 -0.20
CA ARG A 337 -25.28 7.07 1.23
C ARG A 337 -26.77 7.00 1.47
N GLN A 338 -27.54 7.91 0.86
CA GLN A 338 -28.98 8.01 1.07
C GLN A 338 -29.75 7.02 0.20
N ASN A 339 -29.35 6.88 -1.06
CA ASN A 339 -30.04 6.12 -2.09
C ASN A 339 -29.09 5.11 -2.77
N PRO A 340 -28.55 4.12 -2.01
CA PRO A 340 -27.67 3.13 -2.63
C PRO A 340 -28.40 2.38 -3.73
N PRO A 341 -27.77 2.15 -4.89
CA PRO A 341 -28.39 1.40 -5.98
C PRO A 341 -28.73 -0.02 -5.54
N SER A 342 -29.85 -0.55 -5.98
CA SER A 342 -30.25 -1.94 -5.66
C SER A 342 -29.33 -2.99 -6.30
N THR A 343 -28.69 -2.62 -7.41
CA THR A 343 -27.71 -3.45 -8.14
C THR A 343 -26.57 -2.59 -8.66
N PHE A 344 -25.38 -3.18 -8.76
CA PHE A 344 -24.21 -2.57 -9.38
C PHE A 344 -23.49 -3.63 -10.22
N GLY A 345 -23.27 -3.41 -11.51
CA GLY A 345 -22.67 -4.39 -12.43
C GLY A 345 -23.40 -5.73 -12.45
N GLY A 346 -24.72 -5.70 -12.27
CA GLY A 346 -25.56 -6.90 -12.15
C GLY A 346 -25.43 -7.64 -10.80
N LEU A 347 -24.66 -7.11 -9.84
CA LEU A 347 -24.57 -7.63 -8.48
C LEU A 347 -25.58 -6.90 -7.59
N ARG A 348 -26.37 -7.66 -6.81
CA ARG A 348 -27.36 -7.10 -5.88
C ARG A 348 -26.63 -6.52 -4.67
N CYS A 349 -26.91 -5.25 -4.34
CA CYS A 349 -26.46 -4.63 -3.11
C CYS A 349 -27.29 -5.17 -1.93
N LEU A 350 -26.61 -5.78 -0.97
CA LEU A 350 -27.24 -6.43 0.18
C LEU A 350 -27.15 -5.57 1.42
N LYS A 351 -26.01 -4.86 1.57
CA LYS A 351 -25.70 -4.13 2.78
C LYS A 351 -24.95 -2.84 2.47
N ARG A 352 -25.23 -1.81 3.23
CA ARG A 352 -24.48 -0.56 3.27
C ARG A 352 -23.81 -0.43 4.64
N VAL A 353 -22.49 -0.21 4.67
CA VAL A 353 -21.74 0.12 5.88
C VAL A 353 -21.25 1.57 5.75
N ASP A 354 -21.79 2.44 6.56
CA ASP A 354 -21.43 3.85 6.61
C ASP A 354 -20.48 4.10 7.78
N ILE A 355 -19.21 4.27 7.47
CA ILE A 355 -18.16 4.48 8.48
C ILE A 355 -18.28 5.87 9.12
N LEU A 356 -18.78 6.88 8.37
CA LEU A 356 -18.95 8.23 8.88
C LEU A 356 -19.92 8.28 10.08
N ASN A 357 -21.03 7.56 9.94
CA ASN A 357 -22.10 7.51 10.95
C ASN A 357 -22.05 6.27 11.83
N ASN A 358 -21.10 5.36 11.58
CA ASN A 358 -20.95 4.06 12.24
C ASN A 358 -22.25 3.24 12.23
N ILE A 359 -22.89 3.12 11.07
CA ILE A 359 -24.15 2.41 10.85
C ILE A 359 -23.96 1.35 9.75
N GLU A 360 -24.48 0.15 10.02
CA GLU A 360 -24.66 -0.90 9.04
C GLU A 360 -26.16 -1.08 8.75
N THR A 361 -26.58 -0.94 7.50
CA THR A 361 -27.96 -1.10 7.03
C THR A 361 -28.07 -2.33 6.15
N ASP A 362 -28.96 -3.24 6.48
CA ASP A 362 -29.42 -4.29 5.56
C ASP A 362 -30.38 -3.66 4.54
N LEU A 363 -29.99 -3.71 3.26
CA LEU A 363 -30.75 -3.03 2.20
C LEU A 363 -32.02 -3.77 1.77
N LEU A 364 -32.19 -5.04 2.18
CA LEU A 364 -33.37 -5.85 1.90
C LEU A 364 -34.47 -5.61 2.93
N THR A 365 -34.08 -5.65 4.21
CA THR A 365 -35.01 -5.51 5.33
C THR A 365 -35.15 -4.08 5.84
N ARG A 366 -34.23 -3.20 5.44
CA ARG A 366 -34.09 -1.82 5.92
C ARG A 366 -33.75 -1.74 7.41
N SER A 367 -33.30 -2.83 8.02
CA SER A 367 -32.89 -2.83 9.42
C SER A 367 -31.49 -2.23 9.57
N GLU A 368 -31.27 -1.54 10.68
CA GLU A 368 -30.00 -0.90 11.01
C GLU A 368 -29.43 -1.47 12.30
N LYS A 369 -28.10 -1.52 12.37
CA LYS A 369 -27.33 -1.86 13.58
C LYS A 369 -26.05 -1.03 13.64
N PRO A 370 -25.36 -0.99 14.80
CA PRO A 370 -24.06 -0.35 14.91
C PRO A 370 -23.07 -0.89 13.86
N GLY A 371 -22.30 -0.01 13.29
CA GLY A 371 -21.23 -0.32 12.35
C GLY A 371 -19.98 -0.93 13.01
N PRO A 372 -18.86 -1.02 12.32
CA PRO A 372 -17.66 -1.74 12.79
C PRO A 372 -16.91 -1.06 13.94
N GLY A 373 -17.34 0.10 14.43
CA GLY A 373 -16.68 0.82 15.53
C GLY A 373 -15.32 1.42 15.17
N LEU A 374 -15.08 1.69 13.91
CA LEU A 374 -13.90 2.40 13.45
C LEU A 374 -14.02 3.91 13.72
N PRO A 375 -12.89 4.65 13.80
CA PRO A 375 -12.94 6.11 13.86
C PRO A 375 -13.78 6.68 12.72
N SER A 376 -14.49 7.79 12.97
CA SER A 376 -15.34 8.42 11.95
C SER A 376 -14.53 8.84 10.74
N SER A 377 -14.96 8.40 9.56
CA SER A 377 -14.31 8.71 8.27
C SER A 377 -15.34 8.66 7.15
N ASN A 378 -15.22 9.55 6.17
CA ASN A 378 -16.14 9.60 5.03
C ASN A 378 -15.85 8.44 4.06
N VAL A 379 -16.24 7.24 4.47
CA VAL A 379 -16.12 6.00 3.70
C VAL A 379 -17.45 5.28 3.71
N LEU A 380 -17.88 4.83 2.55
CA LEU A 380 -19.08 4.04 2.35
C LEU A 380 -18.73 2.70 1.71
N ILE A 381 -19.19 1.60 2.31
CA ILE A 381 -19.00 0.26 1.78
C ILE A 381 -20.35 -0.29 1.34
N LEU A 382 -20.46 -0.71 0.10
CA LEU A 382 -21.59 -1.48 -0.43
C LEU A 382 -21.16 -2.95 -0.53
N GLU A 383 -21.74 -3.79 0.32
CA GLU A 383 -21.53 -5.23 0.27
C GLU A 383 -22.57 -5.87 -0.65
N MET A 384 -22.09 -6.73 -1.53
CA MET A 384 -22.88 -7.40 -2.54
C MET A 384 -22.83 -8.92 -2.37
N GLY A 385 -23.69 -9.60 -3.07
CA GLY A 385 -23.74 -11.06 -3.02
C GLY A 385 -22.36 -11.71 -3.26
N LYS A 386 -22.13 -12.84 -2.61
CA LYS A 386 -20.87 -13.63 -2.66
C LYS A 386 -19.63 -12.91 -2.14
N GLY A 387 -19.77 -11.90 -1.25
CA GLY A 387 -18.66 -11.19 -0.63
C GLY A 387 -17.95 -10.18 -1.56
N ASN A 388 -18.59 -9.77 -2.65
CA ASN A 388 -18.13 -8.67 -3.47
C ASN A 388 -18.39 -7.34 -2.74
N ARG A 389 -17.50 -6.35 -2.92
CA ARG A 389 -17.63 -5.03 -2.29
C ARG A 389 -17.26 -3.91 -3.26
N ILE A 390 -17.98 -2.81 -3.15
CA ILE A 390 -17.57 -1.52 -3.70
C ILE A 390 -17.41 -0.57 -2.53
N ILE A 391 -16.28 0.13 -2.46
CA ILE A 391 -15.99 1.05 -1.38
C ILE A 391 -15.76 2.43 -2.00
N ALA A 392 -16.56 3.41 -1.60
CA ALA A 392 -16.45 4.79 -2.04
C ALA A 392 -15.77 5.63 -0.96
N ARG A 393 -14.71 6.35 -1.32
CA ARG A 393 -13.94 7.20 -0.41
C ARG A 393 -13.53 8.50 -1.09
N PRO A 394 -14.16 9.65 -0.75
CA PRO A 394 -13.67 10.95 -1.16
C PRO A 394 -12.28 11.25 -0.59
N SER A 395 -11.47 11.99 -1.34
CA SER A 395 -10.21 12.53 -0.81
C SER A 395 -10.51 13.68 0.16
N GLY A 396 -9.75 13.74 1.26
CA GLY A 396 -9.85 14.87 2.21
C GLY A 396 -9.21 16.17 1.71
N THR A 397 -8.29 16.09 0.75
CA THR A 397 -7.45 17.21 0.32
C THR A 397 -7.69 17.62 -1.14
N GLU A 398 -8.12 16.71 -1.99
CA GLU A 398 -8.27 16.93 -3.42
C GLU A 398 -9.71 16.68 -3.87
N PRO A 399 -10.20 17.34 -4.92
CA PRO A 399 -11.55 17.14 -5.45
C PRO A 399 -11.65 15.84 -6.25
N LYS A 400 -11.49 14.71 -5.59
CA LYS A 400 -11.58 13.37 -6.17
C LYS A 400 -12.24 12.37 -5.24
N ILE A 401 -12.87 11.35 -5.80
CA ILE A 401 -13.40 10.19 -5.10
C ILE A 401 -12.78 8.93 -5.66
N LYS A 402 -12.34 8.04 -4.77
CA LYS A 402 -11.80 6.72 -5.10
C LYS A 402 -12.88 5.66 -4.88
N PHE A 403 -13.05 4.78 -5.87
CA PHE A 403 -13.87 3.59 -5.78
C PHE A 403 -12.97 2.36 -5.81
N TYR A 404 -12.97 1.61 -4.73
CA TYR A 404 -12.26 0.34 -4.64
C TYR A 404 -13.24 -0.79 -4.92
N PHE A 405 -12.86 -1.69 -5.81
CA PHE A 405 -13.62 -2.88 -6.15
C PHE A 405 -12.88 -4.10 -5.63
N ASN A 406 -13.54 -4.87 -4.79
CA ASN A 406 -13.06 -6.18 -4.39
C ASN A 406 -14.09 -7.20 -4.90
N LEU A 407 -13.79 -7.84 -6.01
CA LEU A 407 -14.65 -8.83 -6.65
C LEU A 407 -14.08 -10.23 -6.42
N ASN A 408 -14.95 -11.20 -6.23
CA ASN A 408 -14.58 -12.61 -6.12
C ASN A 408 -15.56 -13.53 -6.82
N GLY A 409 -15.09 -14.68 -7.30
CA GLY A 409 -15.88 -15.64 -8.04
C GLY A 409 -15.06 -16.82 -8.55
N ASP A 410 -15.71 -17.66 -9.35
CA ASP A 410 -15.12 -18.92 -9.81
C ASP A 410 -14.23 -18.72 -11.05
N GLU A 411 -14.53 -17.72 -11.91
CA GLU A 411 -13.81 -17.46 -13.15
C GLU A 411 -13.35 -16.01 -13.24
N MET A 412 -12.07 -15.78 -13.57
CA MET A 412 -11.47 -14.45 -13.68
C MET A 412 -12.12 -13.61 -14.79
N SER A 413 -12.36 -14.20 -15.97
CA SER A 413 -13.01 -13.52 -17.09
C SER A 413 -14.39 -12.95 -16.74
N VAL A 414 -15.16 -13.69 -15.92
CA VAL A 414 -16.48 -13.22 -15.42
C VAL A 414 -16.31 -12.04 -14.46
N LEU A 415 -15.24 -12.01 -13.66
CA LEU A 415 -14.96 -10.89 -12.76
C LEU A 415 -14.54 -9.63 -13.55
N GLU A 416 -13.74 -9.80 -14.59
CA GLU A 416 -13.33 -8.72 -15.50
C GLU A 416 -14.54 -8.08 -16.20
N ASP A 417 -15.45 -8.90 -16.72
CA ASP A 417 -16.68 -8.42 -17.34
C ASP A 417 -17.59 -7.66 -16.35
N LYS A 418 -17.71 -8.15 -15.11
CA LYS A 418 -18.43 -7.46 -14.04
C LYS A 418 -17.79 -6.12 -13.72
N LEU A 419 -16.46 -6.09 -13.55
CA LEU A 419 -15.73 -4.87 -13.27
C LEU A 419 -15.94 -3.82 -14.38
N LYS A 420 -15.91 -4.24 -15.63
CA LYS A 420 -16.17 -3.35 -16.79
C LYS A 420 -17.56 -2.72 -16.70
N ARG A 421 -18.60 -3.52 -16.44
CA ARG A 421 -19.97 -3.03 -16.27
C ARG A 421 -20.10 -2.07 -15.09
N ILE A 422 -19.52 -2.42 -13.95
CA ILE A 422 -19.54 -1.54 -12.76
C ILE A 422 -18.89 -0.19 -13.07
N LYS A 423 -17.74 -0.17 -13.75
CA LYS A 423 -17.07 1.07 -14.12
C LYS A 423 -17.91 1.92 -15.07
N GLN A 424 -18.60 1.29 -16.02
CA GLN A 424 -19.51 1.98 -16.93
C GLN A 424 -20.70 2.59 -16.17
N GLU A 425 -21.37 1.84 -15.30
CA GLU A 425 -22.46 2.34 -14.46
C GLU A 425 -22.03 3.51 -13.56
N LEU A 426 -20.79 3.47 -13.02
CA LEU A 426 -20.24 4.60 -12.26
C LEU A 426 -19.99 5.85 -13.11
N GLN A 427 -19.58 5.70 -14.35
CA GLN A 427 -19.43 6.83 -15.28
C GLN A 427 -20.77 7.46 -15.61
N GLU A 428 -21.82 6.64 -15.81
CA GLU A 428 -23.19 7.12 -16.02
C GLU A 428 -23.73 7.83 -14.75
N PHE A 429 -23.50 7.27 -13.57
CA PHE A 429 -23.85 7.89 -12.29
C PHE A 429 -23.16 9.25 -12.09
N GLN A 430 -21.89 9.35 -12.46
CA GLN A 430 -21.12 10.61 -12.43
C GLN A 430 -21.79 11.70 -13.29
N GLN A 431 -22.34 11.34 -14.46
CA GLN A 431 -23.00 12.27 -15.36
C GLN A 431 -24.37 12.74 -14.82
N GLN A 432 -25.06 11.89 -14.06
CA GLN A 432 -26.39 12.19 -13.49
C GLN A 432 -26.30 13.03 -12.21
N SER A 433 -25.23 12.86 -11.42
CA SER A 433 -25.00 13.59 -10.16
C SER A 433 -24.34 14.96 -10.38
N GLY A 434 -24.11 15.38 -11.58
CA GLY A 434 -23.57 16.69 -12.00
C GLY A 434 -24.64 17.63 -12.44
#